data_6ccde3bd263b90bf1d498493c84fb406
#
_entry.id   6ccde3bd263b90bf1d498493c84fb406
#
_cell.length_a   1.000
_cell.length_b   1.000
_cell.length_c   1.000
_cell.angle_alpha   90.00
_cell.angle_beta   90.00
_cell.angle_gamma   90.00
#
_symmetry.space_group_name_H-M   'P 1'
#
loop_
_entity.id
_entity.type
_entity.pdbx_description
1 polymer ?
#
loop_
_entity_poly.entity_id
_entity_poly.type
_entity_poly.pdbx_seq_one_letter_code
_entity_poly.pdbx_strand_id
1 'polypeptide(L)'
;MSTSVIAQEENIPKKFLEQILLELKRAKLVNSKQGIGGGYYLLKSPDEVSLADLYRIFEGPISLTPCISLNYYEACDDCIDEEACYLRHELINVREKTRKSMMEATLTAFMNRK
;
A
#
# COMPACT_ATOMS: atom_id res chain seq x y z
N MET A 1 18.19 -9.41 -1.35
CA MET A 1 18.04 -10.45 -2.39
C MET A 1 18.08 -9.81 -3.77
N SER A 2 18.68 -10.48 -4.73
CA SER A 2 18.71 -9.97 -6.10
C SER A 2 17.34 -10.10 -6.78
N THR A 3 17.07 -9.22 -7.71
CA THR A 3 15.82 -9.24 -8.50
C THR A 3 15.65 -10.57 -9.25
N SER A 4 16.73 -11.09 -9.81
CA SER A 4 16.70 -12.35 -10.56
C SER A 4 16.30 -13.53 -9.67
N VAL A 5 16.83 -13.61 -8.45
CA VAL A 5 16.49 -14.67 -7.49
C VAL A 5 15.03 -14.59 -7.09
N ILE A 6 14.54 -13.39 -6.76
CA ILE A 6 13.13 -13.19 -6.39
C ILE A 6 12.19 -13.58 -7.54
N ALA A 7 12.50 -13.12 -8.75
CA ALA A 7 11.70 -13.42 -9.95
C ALA A 7 11.59 -14.93 -10.18
N GLN A 8 12.69 -15.65 -9.99
CA GLN A 8 12.76 -17.08 -10.22
C GLN A 8 12.02 -17.86 -9.13
N GLU A 9 12.23 -17.50 -7.85
CA GLU A 9 11.59 -18.19 -6.72
C GLU A 9 10.08 -17.98 -6.68
N GLU A 10 9.61 -16.77 -7.00
CA GLU A 10 8.19 -16.42 -6.93
C GLU A 10 7.48 -16.57 -8.27
N ASN A 11 8.19 -16.99 -9.30
CA ASN A 11 7.65 -17.17 -10.65
C ASN A 11 6.98 -15.91 -11.19
N ILE A 12 7.67 -14.78 -11.07
CA ILE A 12 7.20 -13.46 -11.51
C ILE A 12 8.05 -13.00 -12.69
N PRO A 13 7.46 -12.43 -13.76
CA PRO A 13 8.25 -11.84 -14.84
C PRO A 13 9.20 -10.77 -14.32
N LYS A 14 10.47 -10.86 -14.70
CA LYS A 14 11.52 -9.98 -14.14
C LYS A 14 11.22 -8.50 -14.36
N LYS A 15 10.75 -8.11 -15.55
CA LYS A 15 10.43 -6.70 -15.84
C LYS A 15 9.29 -6.18 -14.97
N PHE A 16 8.28 -6.99 -14.74
CA PHE A 16 7.16 -6.64 -13.87
C PHE A 16 7.63 -6.47 -12.43
N LEU A 17 8.46 -7.39 -11.94
CA LEU A 17 9.03 -7.30 -10.61
C LEU A 17 9.91 -6.06 -10.44
N GLU A 18 10.70 -5.69 -11.44
CA GLU A 18 11.53 -4.49 -11.41
C GLU A 18 10.68 -3.23 -11.24
N GLN A 19 9.53 -3.15 -11.91
CA GLN A 19 8.61 -2.02 -11.75
C GLN A 19 8.02 -1.95 -10.35
N ILE A 20 7.61 -3.09 -9.80
CA ILE A 20 7.09 -3.16 -8.43
C ILE A 20 8.14 -2.69 -7.42
N LEU A 21 9.37 -3.20 -7.54
CA LEU A 21 10.45 -2.85 -6.63
C LEU A 21 10.83 -1.37 -6.75
N LEU A 22 10.77 -0.80 -7.96
CA LEU A 22 11.03 0.61 -8.17
C LEU A 22 9.98 1.49 -7.46
N GLU A 23 8.71 1.12 -7.54
CA GLU A 23 7.64 1.83 -6.82
C GLU A 23 7.81 1.74 -5.31
N LEU A 24 8.17 0.58 -4.79
CA LEU A 24 8.45 0.39 -3.37
C LEU A 24 9.66 1.22 -2.93
N LYS A 25 10.67 1.33 -3.77
CA LYS A 25 11.86 2.16 -3.48
C LYS A 25 11.49 3.64 -3.45
N ARG A 26 10.66 4.11 -4.37
CA ARG A 26 10.16 5.49 -4.38
C ARG A 26 9.37 5.82 -3.13
N ALA A 27 8.62 4.86 -2.62
CA ALA A 27 7.86 5.00 -1.38
C ALA A 27 8.72 4.81 -0.12
N LYS A 28 10.03 4.54 -0.28
CA LYS A 28 10.99 4.35 0.81
C LYS A 28 10.70 3.15 1.71
N LEU A 29 10.06 2.13 1.17
CA LEU A 29 9.86 0.86 1.87
C LEU A 29 11.02 -0.09 1.67
N VAL A 30 11.67 -0.01 0.51
CA VAL A 30 12.86 -0.81 0.18
C VAL A 30 13.96 0.09 -0.37
N ASN A 31 15.17 -0.41 -0.38
CA ASN A 31 16.29 0.22 -1.06
C ASN A 31 17.12 -0.86 -1.75
N SER A 32 17.99 -0.44 -2.65
CA SER A 32 18.82 -1.35 -3.41
C SER A 32 20.30 -1.13 -3.10
N LYS A 33 21.08 -2.21 -3.21
CA LYS A 33 22.52 -2.19 -3.09
C LYS A 33 23.11 -2.75 -4.37
N GLN A 34 24.05 -2.03 -4.98
CA GLN A 34 24.72 -2.47 -6.21
C GLN A 34 25.94 -3.32 -5.88
N GLY A 35 26.37 -4.14 -6.83
CA GLY A 35 27.56 -4.95 -6.75
C GLY A 35 27.29 -6.39 -6.37
N ILE A 36 28.36 -7.13 -6.07
CA ILE A 36 28.30 -8.55 -5.68
C ILE A 36 27.60 -8.64 -4.32
N GLY A 37 26.61 -9.53 -4.22
CA GLY A 37 25.78 -9.63 -3.02
C GLY A 37 24.72 -8.53 -2.91
N GLY A 38 24.57 -7.70 -3.94
CA GLY A 38 23.58 -6.65 -3.97
C GLY A 38 22.16 -7.15 -4.20
N GLY A 39 21.23 -6.22 -4.39
CA GLY A 39 19.82 -6.50 -4.57
C GLY A 39 18.98 -5.55 -3.75
N TYR A 40 17.75 -5.97 -3.41
CA TYR A 40 16.83 -5.14 -2.64
C TYR A 40 16.73 -5.62 -1.19
N TYR A 41 16.53 -4.67 -0.29
CA TYR A 41 16.33 -4.95 1.14
C TYR A 41 15.29 -4.00 1.72
N LEU A 42 14.64 -4.43 2.80
CA LEU A 42 13.62 -3.62 3.47
C LEU A 42 14.28 -2.50 4.28
N LEU A 43 13.74 -1.29 4.16
CA LEU A 43 14.16 -0.15 4.97
C LEU A 43 13.42 -0.10 6.31
N LYS A 44 12.25 -0.73 6.39
CA LYS A 44 11.42 -0.79 7.59
C LYS A 44 11.27 -2.23 8.04
N SER A 45 11.04 -2.41 9.34
CA SER A 45 10.71 -3.72 9.88
C SER A 45 9.41 -4.25 9.24
N PRO A 46 9.29 -5.57 8.99
CA PRO A 46 8.05 -6.15 8.50
C PRO A 46 6.82 -5.82 9.36
N ASP A 47 7.01 -5.56 10.65
CA ASP A 47 5.93 -5.16 11.55
C ASP A 47 5.41 -3.75 11.24
N GLU A 48 6.21 -2.93 10.59
CA GLU A 48 5.87 -1.54 10.29
C GLU A 48 5.24 -1.37 8.91
N VAL A 49 5.24 -2.40 8.07
CA VAL A 49 4.67 -2.38 6.73
C VAL A 49 3.36 -3.15 6.72
N SER A 50 2.27 -2.47 6.38
CA SER A 50 0.94 -3.05 6.36
C SER A 50 0.36 -3.12 4.95
N LEU A 51 -0.72 -3.87 4.79
CA LEU A 51 -1.47 -3.92 3.53
C LEU A 51 -1.97 -2.52 3.15
N ALA A 52 -2.29 -1.67 4.13
CA ALA A 52 -2.70 -0.29 3.87
C ALA A 52 -1.62 0.51 3.16
N ASP A 53 -0.36 0.35 3.57
CA ASP A 53 0.77 1.03 2.93
C ASP A 53 0.93 0.59 1.48
N LEU A 54 0.85 -0.71 1.23
CA LEU A 54 0.98 -1.28 -0.11
C LEU A 54 -0.19 -0.85 -1.00
N TYR A 55 -1.40 -0.85 -0.47
CA TYR A 55 -2.59 -0.44 -1.22
C TYR A 55 -2.49 1.01 -1.68
N ARG A 56 -2.04 1.91 -0.80
CA ARG A 56 -1.88 3.32 -1.15
C ARG A 56 -0.84 3.55 -2.24
N ILE A 57 0.22 2.75 -2.26
CA ILE A 57 1.28 2.88 -3.26
C ILE A 57 0.78 2.46 -4.65
N PHE A 58 0.06 1.35 -4.73
CA PHE A 58 -0.31 0.75 -6.01
C PHE A 58 -1.70 1.12 -6.49
N GLU A 59 -2.66 1.27 -5.57
CA GLU A 59 -4.06 1.52 -5.93
C GLU A 59 -4.53 2.94 -5.60
N GLY A 60 -3.81 3.65 -4.72
CA GLY A 60 -4.15 5.00 -4.34
C GLY A 60 -4.94 5.10 -3.04
N PRO A 61 -5.92 5.99 -2.95
CA PRO A 61 -6.60 6.25 -1.68
C PRO A 61 -7.44 5.08 -1.18
N ILE A 62 -7.46 4.89 0.14
CA ILE A 62 -8.32 3.91 0.80
C ILE A 62 -9.65 4.58 1.12
N SER A 63 -10.45 4.79 0.10
CA SER A 63 -11.79 5.36 0.26
C SER A 63 -12.61 5.11 -0.99
N LEU A 64 -13.93 5.02 -0.83
CA LEU A 64 -14.85 4.81 -1.95
C LEU A 64 -15.12 6.09 -2.72
N THR A 65 -15.00 7.25 -2.07
CA THR A 65 -15.20 8.56 -2.70
C THR A 65 -14.11 9.53 -2.25
N PRO A 66 -13.76 10.53 -3.09
CA PRO A 66 -12.73 11.51 -2.72
C PRO A 66 -13.06 12.34 -1.47
N CYS A 67 -14.32 12.61 -1.23
CA CYS A 67 -14.72 13.47 -0.09
C CYS A 67 -14.48 12.85 1.27
N ILE A 68 -14.21 11.54 1.35
CA ILE A 68 -13.87 10.85 2.59
C ILE A 68 -12.42 10.40 2.63
N SER A 69 -11.63 10.70 1.60
CA SER A 69 -10.22 10.35 1.56
C SER A 69 -9.43 11.22 2.54
N LEU A 70 -8.51 10.61 3.30
CA LEU A 70 -7.64 11.34 4.22
C LEU A 70 -6.51 12.08 3.51
N ASN A 71 -5.98 11.49 2.43
CA ASN A 71 -4.81 12.02 1.72
C ASN A 71 -5.14 12.60 0.34
N TYR A 72 -6.30 12.27 -0.22
CA TYR A 72 -6.70 12.63 -1.57
C TYR A 72 -8.09 13.26 -1.56
N TYR A 73 -8.35 14.12 -0.57
CA TYR A 73 -9.64 14.75 -0.37
C TYR A 73 -10.07 15.60 -1.57
N GLU A 74 -11.32 15.43 -1.97
CA GLU A 74 -11.97 16.25 -2.97
C GLU A 74 -13.47 16.31 -2.65
N ALA A 75 -13.99 17.54 -2.55
CA ALA A 75 -15.40 17.73 -2.23
C ALA A 75 -16.29 17.27 -3.38
N CYS A 76 -17.45 16.70 -3.03
CA CYS A 76 -18.45 16.31 -4.02
C CYS A 76 -19.08 17.56 -4.65
N ASP A 77 -19.21 17.59 -5.99
CA ASP A 77 -19.75 18.72 -6.72
C ASP A 77 -21.21 19.02 -6.34
N ASP A 78 -21.98 17.98 -6.04
CA ASP A 78 -23.40 18.08 -5.69
C ASP A 78 -23.63 18.19 -4.19
N CYS A 79 -22.59 18.24 -3.39
CA CYS A 79 -22.69 18.27 -1.94
C CYS A 79 -22.97 19.69 -1.44
N ILE A 80 -24.15 19.89 -0.85
CA ILE A 80 -24.53 21.18 -0.26
C ILE A 80 -23.88 21.35 1.11
N ASP A 81 -23.85 20.29 1.91
CA ASP A 81 -23.27 20.29 3.25
C ASP A 81 -22.68 18.91 3.55
N GLU A 82 -21.35 18.81 3.59
CA GLU A 82 -20.66 17.56 3.83
C GLU A 82 -20.98 16.97 5.21
N GLU A 83 -21.18 17.81 6.22
CA GLU A 83 -21.49 17.35 7.57
C GLU A 83 -22.89 16.75 7.67
N ALA A 84 -23.84 17.24 6.85
CA ALA A 84 -25.19 16.74 6.81
C ALA A 84 -25.39 15.58 5.85
N CYS A 85 -24.37 15.22 5.06
CA CYS A 85 -24.46 14.14 4.08
C CYS A 85 -24.46 12.78 4.79
N TYR A 86 -25.60 12.11 4.82
CA TYR A 86 -25.73 10.80 5.45
C TYR A 86 -24.86 9.74 4.76
N LEU A 87 -24.84 9.75 3.42
CA LEU A 87 -24.01 8.82 2.66
C LEU A 87 -22.53 8.99 3.00
N ARG A 88 -22.08 10.23 3.15
CA ARG A 88 -20.68 10.52 3.54
C ARG A 88 -20.35 9.90 4.91
N HIS A 89 -21.24 10.04 5.88
CA HIS A 89 -21.05 9.46 7.21
C HIS A 89 -20.92 7.94 7.16
N GLU A 90 -21.76 7.26 6.38
CA GLU A 90 -21.70 5.82 6.22
C GLU A 90 -20.43 5.38 5.48
N LEU A 91 -20.03 6.12 4.44
CA LEU A 91 -18.79 5.82 3.71
C LEU A 91 -17.55 6.03 4.56
N ILE A 92 -17.55 7.01 5.46
CA ILE A 92 -16.48 7.18 6.44
C ILE A 92 -16.37 5.96 7.35
N ASN A 93 -17.50 5.44 7.82
CA ASN A 93 -17.53 4.22 8.63
C ASN A 93 -16.90 3.04 7.89
N VAL A 94 -17.29 2.82 6.63
CA VAL A 94 -16.72 1.74 5.80
C VAL A 94 -15.22 1.95 5.61
N ARG A 95 -14.80 3.18 5.31
CA ARG A 95 -13.38 3.53 5.15
C ARG A 95 -12.58 3.17 6.40
N GLU A 96 -13.05 3.60 7.58
CA GLU A 96 -12.33 3.37 8.82
C GLU A 96 -12.20 1.89 9.17
N LYS A 97 -13.22 1.10 8.93
CA LYS A 97 -13.18 -0.35 9.14
C LYS A 97 -12.22 -1.02 8.18
N THR A 98 -12.27 -0.64 6.92
CA THR A 98 -11.38 -1.19 5.89
C THR A 98 -9.93 -0.79 6.16
N ARG A 99 -9.69 0.48 6.46
CA ARG A 99 -8.36 1.00 6.77
C ARG A 99 -7.75 0.31 7.99
N LYS A 100 -8.52 0.14 9.05
CA LYS A 100 -8.07 -0.53 10.27
C LYS A 100 -7.69 -1.98 9.99
N SER A 101 -8.53 -2.71 9.26
CA SER A 101 -8.25 -4.10 8.89
C SER A 101 -6.98 -4.21 8.07
N MET A 102 -6.77 -3.31 7.11
CA MET A 102 -5.56 -3.28 6.28
C MET A 102 -4.31 -2.91 7.08
N MET A 103 -4.42 -2.03 8.07
CA MET A 103 -3.29 -1.63 8.91
C MET A 103 -2.85 -2.76 9.84
N GLU A 104 -3.77 -3.62 10.26
CA GLU A 104 -3.47 -4.78 11.10
C GLU A 104 -2.82 -5.92 10.30
N ALA A 105 -2.98 -5.93 8.99
CA ALA A 105 -2.37 -6.92 8.10
C ALA A 105 -0.95 -6.49 7.73
N THR A 106 0.01 -6.79 8.61
CA THR A 106 1.44 -6.47 8.41
C THR A 106 2.14 -7.56 7.61
N LEU A 107 3.34 -7.26 7.11
CA LEU A 107 4.17 -8.27 6.45
C LEU A 107 4.50 -9.43 7.39
N THR A 108 4.73 -9.15 8.67
CA THR A 108 4.97 -10.19 9.68
C THR A 108 3.79 -11.14 9.77
N ALA A 109 2.56 -10.62 9.76
CA ALA A 109 1.36 -11.45 9.79
C ALA A 109 1.28 -12.37 8.57
N PHE A 110 1.62 -11.88 7.38
CA PHE A 110 1.66 -12.71 6.17
C PHE A 110 2.76 -13.77 6.24
N MET A 111 3.92 -13.41 6.72
CA MET A 111 5.05 -14.35 6.86
C MET A 111 4.72 -15.49 7.82
N ASN A 112 3.99 -15.21 8.89
CA ASN A 112 3.64 -16.21 9.88
C ASN A 112 2.53 -17.17 9.43
N ARG A 113 1.85 -16.87 8.33
CA ARG A 113 0.77 -17.72 7.79
C ARG A 113 1.26 -18.77 6.80
N LYS A 114 2.53 -18.72 6.43
CA LYS A 114 3.12 -19.70 5.50
C LYS A 114 3.51 -20.99 6.21
#